data_209d4c46a57fcdda9befd8a431f386f3
#
_entry.id   209d4c46a57fcdda9befd8a431f386f3
#
_cell.length_a   1.000
_cell.length_b   1.000
_cell.length_c   1.000
_cell.angle_alpha   90.00
_cell.angle_beta   90.00
_cell.angle_gamma   90.00
#
_symmetry.space_group_name_H-M   'P 1'
#
loop_
_entity.id
_entity.type
_entity.pdbx_description
1 polymer ?
#
loop_
_entity_poly.entity_id
_entity_poly.type
_entity_poly.pdbx_seq_one_letter_code
_entity_poly.pdbx_strand_id
1 'polypeptide(L)'
;MRRALEEGPYGRCVYYCDNNVVDHQVVNMNMTDGSTVSFTMCGFTADCSRYAKLMGTKGQIIADMGANTIEVTPFGKDAELIDVSRMAEDFSGHGGGDRGLVSAFLDFVTGEQSEDDTISSVERSLESHYIALAAEESRRNGGAVIRMEQVRK
;
A
#
# COMPACT_ATOMS: atom_id res chain seq x y z
N MET A 1 -7.71 7.69 -30.96
CA MET A 1 -8.18 8.15 -29.64
C MET A 1 -9.69 8.35 -29.60
N ARG A 2 -10.32 9.20 -30.45
CA ARG A 2 -11.77 9.47 -30.44
C ARG A 2 -12.63 8.18 -30.50
N ARG A 3 -12.37 7.28 -31.45
CA ARG A 3 -13.09 6.00 -31.58
C ARG A 3 -12.98 5.13 -30.31
N ALA A 4 -11.83 5.09 -29.65
CA ALA A 4 -11.65 4.32 -28.41
C ALA A 4 -12.47 4.89 -27.24
N LEU A 5 -12.70 6.21 -27.23
CA LEU A 5 -13.57 6.85 -26.23
C LEU A 5 -15.06 6.66 -26.56
N GLU A 6 -15.43 6.65 -27.86
CA GLU A 6 -16.83 6.51 -28.29
C GLU A 6 -17.32 5.04 -28.20
N GLU A 7 -16.47 4.08 -28.51
CA GLU A 7 -16.81 2.65 -28.60
C GLU A 7 -16.26 1.80 -27.45
N GLY A 8 -15.28 2.33 -26.70
CA GLY A 8 -14.60 1.60 -25.62
C GLY A 8 -15.17 1.90 -24.23
N PRO A 9 -14.78 1.13 -23.21
CA PRO A 9 -15.26 1.30 -21.84
C PRO A 9 -14.75 2.59 -21.18
N TYR A 10 -13.68 3.19 -21.68
CA TYR A 10 -13.03 4.36 -21.06
C TYR A 10 -13.69 5.70 -21.39
N GLY A 11 -14.68 5.72 -22.29
CA GLY A 11 -15.44 6.92 -22.62
C GLY A 11 -16.60 7.19 -21.66
N ARG A 12 -16.91 6.27 -20.75
CA ARG A 12 -17.96 6.46 -19.74
C ARG A 12 -17.51 7.44 -18.66
N CYS A 13 -18.42 8.27 -18.25
CA CYS A 13 -18.18 9.14 -17.10
C CYS A 13 -17.94 8.30 -15.84
N VAL A 14 -16.83 8.52 -15.15
CA VAL A 14 -16.45 7.76 -13.96
C VAL A 14 -17.50 7.86 -12.84
N TYR A 15 -18.22 8.97 -12.73
CA TYR A 15 -19.28 9.16 -11.73
C TYR A 15 -20.61 8.48 -12.10
N TYR A 16 -20.74 7.96 -13.34
CA TYR A 16 -21.91 7.25 -13.81
C TYR A 16 -21.58 5.81 -14.23
N CYS A 17 -20.47 5.28 -13.74
CA CYS A 17 -20.14 3.89 -13.89
C CYS A 17 -20.99 3.02 -12.97
N ASP A 18 -21.31 1.81 -13.44
CA ASP A 18 -22.02 0.77 -12.69
C ASP A 18 -21.08 -0.12 -11.86
N ASN A 19 -19.85 0.34 -11.63
CA ASN A 19 -18.90 -0.36 -10.81
C ASN A 19 -19.31 -0.29 -9.31
N ASN A 20 -19.00 -1.32 -8.55
CA ASN A 20 -19.37 -1.46 -7.14
C ASN A 20 -18.16 -1.50 -6.19
N VAL A 21 -16.97 -1.17 -6.70
CA VAL A 21 -15.76 -1.06 -5.88
C VAL A 21 -15.67 0.32 -5.22
N VAL A 22 -14.86 0.42 -4.18
CA VAL A 22 -14.63 1.70 -3.51
C VAL A 22 -13.80 2.63 -4.39
N ASP A 23 -14.16 3.89 -4.44
CA ASP A 23 -13.39 4.99 -5.01
C ASP A 23 -12.80 5.90 -3.93
N HIS A 24 -13.31 5.82 -2.71
CA HIS A 24 -12.76 6.42 -1.50
C HIS A 24 -13.12 5.56 -0.30
N GLN A 25 -12.24 5.45 0.67
CA GLN A 25 -12.50 4.69 1.90
C GLN A 25 -11.58 5.12 3.04
N VAL A 26 -12.07 4.88 4.26
CA VAL A 26 -11.28 4.91 5.49
C VAL A 26 -11.42 3.55 6.15
N VAL A 27 -10.30 2.95 6.53
CA VAL A 27 -10.25 1.68 7.24
C VAL A 27 -9.45 1.85 8.53
N ASN A 28 -10.05 1.56 9.66
CA ASN A 28 -9.37 1.52 10.94
C ASN A 28 -9.11 0.06 11.33
N MET A 29 -7.90 -0.24 11.72
CA MET A 29 -7.48 -1.59 12.07
C MET A 29 -6.83 -1.61 13.45
N ASN A 30 -7.17 -2.63 14.24
CA ASN A 30 -6.47 -2.98 15.47
C ASN A 30 -5.59 -4.19 15.18
N MET A 31 -4.30 -4.07 15.45
CA MET A 31 -3.32 -5.12 15.25
C MET A 31 -3.21 -6.00 16.51
N THR A 32 -2.69 -7.20 16.36
CA THR A 32 -2.56 -8.17 17.47
C THR A 32 -1.56 -7.74 18.54
N ASP A 33 -0.60 -6.88 18.19
CA ASP A 33 0.37 -6.29 19.13
C ASP A 33 -0.17 -5.07 19.89
N GLY A 34 -1.44 -4.69 19.65
CA GLY A 34 -2.10 -3.54 20.23
C GLY A 34 -1.88 -2.22 19.49
N SER A 35 -1.11 -2.20 18.42
CA SER A 35 -1.00 -1.03 17.55
C SER A 35 -2.28 -0.79 16.75
N THR A 36 -2.47 0.44 16.29
CA THR A 36 -3.64 0.84 15.51
C THR A 36 -3.19 1.46 14.18
N VAL A 37 -3.96 1.20 13.13
CA VAL A 37 -3.72 1.77 11.80
C VAL A 37 -4.98 2.46 11.31
N SER A 38 -4.83 3.66 10.76
CA SER A 38 -5.88 4.34 10.00
C SER A 38 -5.40 4.48 8.55
N PHE A 39 -6.09 3.84 7.65
CA PHE A 39 -5.81 3.87 6.21
C PHE A 39 -6.86 4.72 5.51
N THR A 40 -6.42 5.66 4.69
CA THR A 40 -7.31 6.48 3.87
C THR A 40 -6.89 6.37 2.42
N MET A 41 -7.85 6.10 1.56
CA MET A 41 -7.66 6.05 0.10
C MET A 41 -8.73 6.90 -0.58
N CYS A 42 -8.35 7.61 -1.62
CA CYS A 42 -9.26 8.28 -2.53
C CYS A 42 -8.73 8.15 -3.95
N GLY A 43 -9.58 7.72 -4.88
CA GLY A 43 -9.25 7.61 -6.31
C GLY A 43 -9.24 8.95 -7.05
N PHE A 44 -9.76 10.03 -6.44
CA PHE A 44 -9.91 11.34 -7.06
C PHE A 44 -8.99 12.36 -6.39
N THR A 45 -7.69 12.17 -6.54
CA THR A 45 -6.66 13.06 -6.00
C THR A 45 -5.86 13.71 -7.13
N ALA A 46 -5.29 14.88 -6.87
CA ALA A 46 -4.39 15.56 -7.81
C ALA A 46 -3.09 14.77 -7.98
N ASP A 47 -2.61 14.15 -6.90
CA ASP A 47 -1.39 13.36 -6.88
C ASP A 47 -1.69 11.89 -6.63
N CYS A 48 -1.11 11.02 -7.45
CA CYS A 48 -1.13 9.57 -7.25
C CYS A 48 0.09 9.16 -6.44
N SER A 49 0.09 9.47 -5.15
CA SER A 49 1.20 9.17 -4.24
C SER A 49 0.72 8.40 -3.01
N ARG A 50 1.68 8.01 -2.18
CA ARG A 50 1.44 7.38 -0.88
C ARG A 50 2.19 8.14 0.18
N TYR A 51 1.51 8.38 1.29
CA TYR A 51 2.04 9.05 2.45
C TYR A 51 1.80 8.16 3.68
N ALA A 52 2.83 7.95 4.48
CA ALA A 52 2.72 7.18 5.70
C ALA A 52 3.29 7.95 6.88
N LYS A 53 2.58 7.93 8.02
CA LYS A 53 3.06 8.44 9.30
C LYS A 53 3.00 7.33 10.33
N LEU A 54 4.16 6.98 10.87
CA LEU A 54 4.29 6.00 11.94
C LEU A 54 4.61 6.76 13.25
N MET A 55 3.81 6.54 14.27
CA MET A 55 3.98 7.15 15.58
C MET A 55 4.32 6.06 16.58
N GLY A 56 5.54 6.06 17.07
CA GLY A 56 6.06 5.06 17.99
C GLY A 56 6.41 5.64 19.37
N THR A 57 6.81 4.79 20.29
CA THR A 57 7.20 5.17 21.65
C THR A 57 8.57 5.86 21.74
N LYS A 58 9.37 5.83 20.66
CA LYS A 58 10.71 6.42 20.61
C LYS A 58 10.82 7.61 19.65
N GLY A 59 9.78 7.90 18.89
CA GLY A 59 9.77 8.95 17.87
C GLY A 59 8.70 8.72 16.82
N GLN A 60 8.79 9.45 15.72
CA GLN A 60 7.94 9.29 14.56
C GLN A 60 8.75 9.10 13.29
N ILE A 61 8.11 8.48 12.28
CA ILE A 61 8.62 8.40 10.92
C ILE A 61 7.54 8.94 9.99
N ILE A 62 7.92 9.76 9.05
CA ILE A 62 7.08 10.24 7.96
C ILE A 62 7.72 9.77 6.64
N ALA A 63 6.96 9.06 5.82
CA ALA A 63 7.39 8.64 4.50
C ALA A 63 6.48 9.26 3.43
N ASP A 64 7.09 9.90 2.45
CA ASP A 64 6.41 10.48 1.29
C ASP A 64 7.01 9.87 0.01
N MET A 65 6.23 9.01 -0.65
CA MET A 65 6.67 8.36 -1.89
C MET A 65 6.71 9.33 -3.08
N GLY A 66 5.89 10.39 -3.07
CA GLY A 66 5.91 11.40 -4.13
C GLY A 66 7.17 12.27 -4.08
N ALA A 67 7.63 12.58 -2.88
CA ALA A 67 8.86 13.33 -2.65
C ALA A 67 10.11 12.44 -2.58
N ASN A 68 9.96 11.11 -2.53
CA ASN A 68 11.04 10.15 -2.28
C ASN A 68 11.82 10.45 -0.98
N THR A 69 11.10 10.78 0.09
CA THR A 69 11.72 11.14 1.36
C THR A 69 11.20 10.30 2.52
N ILE A 70 12.09 10.06 3.49
CA ILE A 70 11.76 9.52 4.79
C ILE A 70 12.33 10.47 5.84
N GLU A 71 11.47 11.03 6.69
CA GLU A 71 11.87 11.83 7.85
C GLU A 71 11.77 10.97 9.11
N VAL A 72 12.86 10.85 9.84
CA VAL A 72 12.94 10.15 11.12
C VAL A 72 13.17 11.18 12.22
N THR A 73 12.23 11.30 13.15
CA THR A 73 12.31 12.23 14.28
C THR A 73 12.30 11.45 15.60
N PRO A 74 13.46 11.08 16.16
CA PRO A 74 13.53 10.50 17.50
C PRO A 74 13.16 11.54 18.54
N PHE A 75 12.47 11.14 19.62
CA PHE A 75 12.17 12.08 20.70
C PHE A 75 13.45 12.61 21.37
N GLY A 76 13.53 13.92 21.53
CA GLY A 76 14.66 14.60 22.14
C GLY A 76 15.92 14.69 21.28
N LYS A 77 15.81 14.45 19.97
CA LYS A 77 16.89 14.59 18.99
C LYS A 77 16.40 15.37 17.77
N ASP A 78 17.35 15.85 16.98
CA ASP A 78 17.05 16.48 15.70
C ASP A 78 16.47 15.45 14.70
N ALA A 79 15.62 15.93 13.80
CA ALA A 79 15.08 15.12 12.72
C ALA A 79 16.16 14.83 11.67
N GLU A 80 16.15 13.62 11.14
CA GLU A 80 16.96 13.19 10.01
C GLU A 80 16.07 13.02 8.77
N LEU A 81 16.44 13.70 7.69
CA LEU A 81 15.78 13.56 6.39
C LEU A 81 16.63 12.66 5.47
N ILE A 82 16.05 11.55 5.06
CA ILE A 82 16.64 10.59 4.15
C ILE A 82 16.04 10.80 2.76
N ASP A 83 16.88 11.11 1.78
CA ASP A 83 16.52 11.19 0.37
C ASP A 83 16.65 9.78 -0.26
N VAL A 84 15.51 9.12 -0.45
CA VAL A 84 15.44 7.76 -0.99
C VAL A 84 15.90 7.71 -2.46
N SER A 85 15.81 8.84 -3.19
CA SER A 85 16.25 8.91 -4.58
C SER A 85 17.75 8.62 -4.77
N ARG A 86 18.53 8.74 -3.70
CA ARG A 86 19.96 8.44 -3.68
C ARG A 86 20.29 6.98 -3.36
N MET A 87 19.29 6.19 -2.98
CA MET A 87 19.47 4.80 -2.52
C MET A 87 19.25 3.77 -3.64
N ALA A 88 18.67 4.18 -4.76
CA ALA A 88 18.41 3.30 -5.89
C ALA A 88 18.95 3.93 -7.19
N GLU A 89 19.53 3.08 -8.02
CA GLU A 89 20.09 3.49 -9.33
C GLU A 89 19.03 3.69 -10.40
N ASP A 90 17.86 3.05 -10.22
CA ASP A 90 16.77 3.05 -11.20
C ASP A 90 15.42 3.12 -10.49
N PHE A 91 14.66 4.17 -10.77
CA PHE A 91 13.29 4.37 -10.30
C PHE A 91 12.24 4.09 -11.38
N SER A 92 12.61 3.49 -12.52
CA SER A 92 11.68 3.06 -13.53
C SER A 92 10.78 1.93 -13.00
N GLY A 93 9.62 1.72 -13.61
CA GLY A 93 8.69 0.66 -13.24
C GLY A 93 8.32 0.67 -11.75
N HIS A 94 7.28 1.43 -11.38
CA HIS A 94 6.79 1.55 -9.99
C HIS A 94 7.88 1.92 -8.97
N GLY A 95 8.74 2.88 -9.35
CA GLY A 95 9.81 3.35 -8.47
C GLY A 95 10.92 2.32 -8.22
N GLY A 96 11.21 1.47 -9.21
CA GLY A 96 12.19 0.39 -9.10
C GLY A 96 11.64 -0.92 -8.52
N GLY A 97 10.37 -0.92 -8.08
CA GLY A 97 9.74 -2.08 -7.45
C GLY A 97 9.65 -3.30 -8.37
N ASP A 98 9.36 -3.10 -9.65
CA ASP A 98 9.25 -4.21 -10.62
C ASP A 98 10.58 -4.95 -10.77
N ARG A 99 11.68 -4.21 -10.88
CA ARG A 99 13.03 -4.80 -10.95
C ARG A 99 13.41 -5.50 -9.64
N GLY A 100 13.13 -4.86 -8.50
CA GLY A 100 13.36 -5.44 -7.18
C GLY A 100 12.62 -6.75 -6.97
N LEU A 101 11.35 -6.82 -7.39
CA LEU A 101 10.54 -8.03 -7.30
C LEU A 101 11.12 -9.18 -8.14
N VAL A 102 11.51 -8.88 -9.40
CA VAL A 102 12.11 -9.88 -10.29
C VAL A 102 13.46 -10.36 -9.74
N SER A 103 14.30 -9.44 -9.23
CA SER A 103 15.59 -9.83 -8.62
C SER A 103 15.37 -10.74 -7.43
N ALA A 104 14.51 -10.35 -6.47
CA ALA A 104 14.21 -11.17 -5.30
C ALA A 104 13.66 -12.56 -5.65
N PHE A 105 12.84 -12.64 -6.70
CA PHE A 105 12.36 -13.94 -7.21
C PHE A 105 13.50 -14.80 -7.77
N LEU A 106 14.41 -14.22 -8.53
CA LEU A 106 15.56 -14.94 -9.09
C LEU A 106 16.48 -15.41 -7.97
N ASP A 107 16.79 -14.55 -7.00
CA ASP A 107 17.65 -14.87 -5.85
C ASP A 107 17.05 -16.03 -5.02
N PHE A 108 15.73 -16.05 -4.87
CA PHE A 108 15.02 -17.14 -4.23
C PHE A 108 15.12 -18.45 -5.03
N VAL A 109 14.86 -18.41 -6.34
CA VAL A 109 14.89 -19.61 -7.21
C VAL A 109 16.32 -20.18 -7.36
N THR A 110 17.34 -19.32 -7.34
CA THR A 110 18.75 -19.73 -7.40
C THR A 110 19.29 -20.19 -6.04
N GLY A 111 18.53 -20.00 -4.96
CA GLY A 111 18.94 -20.38 -3.61
C GLY A 111 19.89 -19.39 -2.93
N GLU A 112 19.99 -18.17 -3.46
CA GLU A 112 20.78 -17.08 -2.87
C GLU A 112 20.05 -16.39 -1.71
N GLN A 113 18.70 -16.50 -1.66
CA GLN A 113 17.87 -16.04 -0.54
C GLN A 113 17.00 -17.17 0.00
N SER A 114 16.80 -17.16 1.32
CA SER A 114 15.83 -18.04 1.95
C SER A 114 14.41 -17.49 1.84
N GLU A 115 13.40 -18.36 2.00
CA GLU A 115 11.99 -17.97 2.00
C GLU A 115 11.67 -16.94 3.10
N ASP A 116 12.33 -17.03 4.25
CA ASP A 116 12.15 -16.12 5.38
C ASP A 116 12.66 -14.69 5.10
N ASP A 117 13.59 -14.53 4.17
CA ASP A 117 14.18 -13.26 3.80
C ASP A 117 13.37 -12.51 2.73
N THR A 118 12.43 -13.19 2.08
CA THR A 118 11.62 -12.57 1.01
C THR A 118 10.47 -11.76 1.58
N ILE A 119 10.42 -10.46 1.24
CA ILE A 119 9.30 -9.57 1.60
C ILE A 119 8.01 -9.94 0.85
N SER A 120 8.13 -10.63 -0.28
CA SER A 120 7.04 -10.93 -1.24
C SER A 120 6.64 -12.41 -1.27
N SER A 121 6.75 -13.14 -0.14
CA SER A 121 6.22 -14.51 -0.08
C SER A 121 4.71 -14.54 -0.29
N VAL A 122 4.19 -15.68 -0.75
CA VAL A 122 2.75 -15.89 -0.97
C VAL A 122 1.97 -15.65 0.32
N GLU A 123 2.46 -16.09 1.46
CA GLU A 123 1.83 -15.94 2.77
C GLU A 123 1.69 -14.47 3.17
N ARG A 124 2.74 -13.68 3.00
CA ARG A 124 2.71 -12.23 3.26
C ARG A 124 1.80 -11.49 2.29
N SER A 125 1.80 -11.89 1.03
CA SER A 125 0.93 -11.34 0.01
C SER A 125 -0.54 -11.63 0.31
N LEU A 126 -0.86 -12.87 0.73
CA LEU A 126 -2.21 -13.27 1.12
C LEU A 126 -2.75 -12.41 2.28
N GLU A 127 -1.92 -12.06 3.26
CA GLU A 127 -2.35 -11.21 4.38
C GLU A 127 -2.89 -9.86 3.91
N SER A 128 -2.20 -9.21 2.97
CA SER A 128 -2.67 -7.93 2.41
C SER A 128 -4.01 -8.06 1.67
N HIS A 129 -4.23 -9.19 0.99
CA HIS A 129 -5.50 -9.49 0.32
C HIS A 129 -6.62 -9.74 1.34
N TYR A 130 -6.37 -10.47 2.41
CA TYR A 130 -7.35 -10.68 3.48
C TYR A 130 -7.76 -9.38 4.15
N ILE A 131 -6.83 -8.44 4.36
CA ILE A 131 -7.14 -7.11 4.89
C ILE A 131 -8.08 -6.36 3.93
N ALA A 132 -7.81 -6.41 2.63
CA ALA A 132 -8.67 -5.77 1.63
C ALA A 132 -10.08 -6.41 1.58
N LEU A 133 -10.16 -7.74 1.66
CA LEU A 133 -11.44 -8.46 1.70
C LEU A 133 -12.22 -8.14 2.98
N ALA A 134 -11.56 -8.07 4.13
CA ALA A 134 -12.18 -7.69 5.40
C ALA A 134 -12.72 -6.24 5.36
N ALA A 135 -11.97 -5.32 4.75
CA ALA A 135 -12.42 -3.94 4.58
C ALA A 135 -13.66 -3.84 3.69
N GLU A 136 -13.71 -4.60 2.59
CA GLU A 136 -14.88 -4.67 1.71
C GLU A 136 -16.09 -5.31 2.41
N GLU A 137 -15.88 -6.37 3.17
CA GLU A 137 -16.94 -7.01 3.96
C GLU A 137 -17.48 -6.03 5.01
N SER A 138 -16.62 -5.30 5.72
CA SER A 138 -17.02 -4.25 6.65
C SER A 138 -17.86 -3.18 5.97
N ARG A 139 -17.43 -2.68 4.81
CA ARG A 139 -18.15 -1.69 4.02
C ARG A 139 -19.57 -2.16 3.67
N ARG A 140 -19.70 -3.39 3.17
CA ARG A 140 -20.99 -3.97 2.78
C ARG A 140 -21.94 -4.20 3.95
N ASN A 141 -21.40 -4.31 5.16
CA ASN A 141 -22.15 -4.48 6.39
C ASN A 141 -22.23 -3.20 7.24
N GLY A 142 -22.18 -2.01 6.59
CA GLY A 142 -22.39 -0.73 7.25
C GLY A 142 -21.27 -0.32 8.22
N GLY A 143 -20.06 -0.79 8.01
CA GLY A 143 -18.90 -0.49 8.87
C GLY A 143 -18.77 -1.46 10.05
N ALA A 144 -19.35 -2.66 9.96
CA ALA A 144 -19.24 -3.68 11.00
C ALA A 144 -17.79 -4.10 11.23
N VAL A 145 -17.45 -4.41 12.47
CA VAL A 145 -16.14 -4.95 12.83
C VAL A 145 -15.99 -6.35 12.27
N ILE A 146 -14.98 -6.56 11.44
CA ILE A 146 -14.64 -7.87 10.88
C ILE A 146 -13.37 -8.40 11.57
N ARG A 147 -13.44 -9.62 12.07
CA ARG A 147 -12.28 -10.31 12.63
C ARG A 147 -11.56 -11.09 11.55
N MET A 148 -10.23 -10.99 11.51
CA MET A 148 -9.41 -11.61 10.45
C MET A 148 -9.57 -13.13 10.38
N GLU A 149 -9.84 -13.80 11.51
CA GLU A 149 -10.11 -15.24 11.54
C GLU A 149 -11.38 -15.64 10.76
N GLN A 150 -12.28 -14.71 10.53
CA GLN A 150 -13.51 -14.96 9.73
C GLN A 150 -13.22 -14.92 8.21
N VAL A 151 -12.16 -14.26 7.80
CA VAL A 151 -11.79 -14.05 6.40
C VAL A 151 -10.76 -15.08 5.93
N ARG A 152 -9.89 -15.53 6.83
CA ARG A 152 -8.83 -16.54 6.57
C ARG A 152 -9.38 -17.98 6.53
N LYS A 153 -10.47 -18.24 5.88
CA LYS A 153 -11.07 -19.58 5.81
C LYS A 153 -10.46 -20.40 4.68
#